data_a1eaaf37d8eac2f2841d9c66630f473a
#
_entry.id   a1eaaf37d8eac2f2841d9c66630f473a
#
_cell.length_a   1.000
_cell.length_b   1.000
_cell.length_c   1.000
_cell.angle_alpha   90.00
_cell.angle_beta   90.00
_cell.angle_gamma   90.00
#
_symmetry.space_group_name_H-M   'P 1'
#
loop_
_entity.id
_entity.type
_entity.pdbx_description
1 polymer ?
#
loop_
_entity_poly.entity_id
_entity_poly.type
_entity_poly.pdbx_seq_one_letter_code
_entity_poly.pdbx_strand_id
1 'polypeptide(L)'
;HCIYVNPHEMQLIKDTDTMVVHNPESNMGNACGCPPTMEIVHRGILTGLGTDGYTHDMTESFKVANVLHKHHLCDANAAWGEVPQMLFEGNAKIANRYFKKQLGVLKEGAAADVIVTDYIPLTPMDASNVNGHILFGMTGRSVVTTVCNGKVLMKNRELVGLDEEKILYEVREEAKKLAHSING
;
A
#
# COMPACT_ATOMS: atom_id res chain seq x y z
N HIS A 1 1.18 12.52 -4.64
CA HIS A 1 2.20 12.72 -3.59
C HIS A 1 1.87 13.94 -2.71
N CYS A 2 1.52 15.09 -3.29
CA CYS A 2 1.13 16.33 -2.58
C CYS A 2 2.17 16.77 -1.52
N ILE A 3 3.47 16.71 -1.86
CA ILE A 3 4.57 16.98 -0.91
C ILE A 3 4.60 18.46 -0.52
N TYR A 4 4.42 19.35 -1.50
CA TYR A 4 4.53 20.80 -1.34
C TYR A 4 3.21 21.53 -1.59
N VAL A 5 2.14 21.05 -0.97
CA VAL A 5 0.83 21.70 -1.01
C VAL A 5 0.63 22.64 0.17
N ASN A 6 0.08 23.82 -0.09
CA ASN A 6 -0.28 24.79 0.93
C ASN A 6 -1.76 24.63 1.37
N PRO A 7 -2.21 25.32 2.42
CA PRO A 7 -3.59 25.21 2.91
C PRO A 7 -4.67 25.56 1.90
N HIS A 8 -4.41 26.50 0.98
CA HIS A 8 -5.35 26.86 -0.07
C HIS A 8 -5.48 25.76 -1.10
N GLU A 9 -4.37 25.18 -1.54
CA GLU A 9 -4.33 24.03 -2.45
C GLU A 9 -5.00 22.80 -1.85
N MET A 10 -4.79 22.53 -0.55
CA MET A 10 -5.52 21.46 0.15
C MET A 10 -7.03 21.71 0.16
N GLN A 11 -7.46 22.97 0.30
CA GLN A 11 -8.89 23.30 0.22
C GLN A 11 -9.44 23.05 -1.19
N LEU A 12 -8.71 23.42 -2.25
CA LEU A 12 -9.10 23.12 -3.62
C LEU A 12 -9.19 21.61 -3.89
N ILE A 13 -8.21 20.82 -3.40
CA ILE A 13 -8.23 19.36 -3.48
C ILE A 13 -9.50 18.81 -2.82
N LYS A 14 -9.86 19.33 -1.65
CA LYS A 14 -11.08 18.93 -0.93
C LYS A 14 -12.35 19.33 -1.70
N ASP A 15 -12.46 20.56 -2.13
CA ASP A 15 -13.65 21.11 -2.79
C ASP A 15 -13.92 20.46 -4.15
N THR A 16 -12.88 19.99 -4.82
CA THR A 16 -12.97 19.25 -6.09
C THR A 16 -13.13 17.74 -5.90
N ASP A 17 -13.24 17.26 -4.66
CA ASP A 17 -13.29 15.83 -4.33
C ASP A 17 -12.13 15.03 -4.97
N THR A 18 -10.97 15.68 -5.10
CA THR A 18 -9.74 15.05 -5.62
C THR A 18 -9.14 14.14 -4.56
N MET A 19 -8.74 12.95 -4.98
CA MET A 19 -8.13 11.94 -4.11
C MET A 19 -6.61 12.09 -4.09
N VAL A 20 -6.00 11.83 -2.95
CA VAL A 20 -4.54 11.89 -2.75
C VAL A 20 -4.01 10.49 -2.48
N VAL A 21 -2.84 10.16 -3.01
CA VAL A 21 -2.11 8.92 -2.68
C VAL A 21 -0.74 9.29 -2.12
N HIS A 22 -0.47 8.84 -0.90
CA HIS A 22 0.81 8.99 -0.22
C HIS A 22 1.74 7.83 -0.59
N ASN A 23 2.96 8.12 -1.06
CA ASN A 23 3.96 7.14 -1.47
C ASN A 23 5.25 7.36 -0.66
N PRO A 24 5.33 6.84 0.58
CA PRO A 24 6.39 7.23 1.52
C PRO A 24 7.79 6.85 1.05
N GLU A 25 8.01 5.60 0.57
CA GLU A 25 9.33 5.15 0.14
C GLU A 25 9.84 5.94 -1.05
N SER A 26 8.96 6.21 -2.03
CA SER A 26 9.34 7.00 -3.21
C SER A 26 9.73 8.42 -2.81
N ASN A 27 8.94 9.06 -1.94
CA ASN A 27 9.23 10.42 -1.48
C ASN A 27 10.57 10.49 -0.73
N MET A 28 10.85 9.51 0.13
CA MET A 28 12.10 9.43 0.89
C MET A 28 13.30 9.08 0.00
N GLY A 29 13.17 8.08 -0.84
CA GLY A 29 14.25 7.59 -1.69
C GLY A 29 14.67 8.58 -2.77
N ASN A 30 13.74 9.40 -3.25
CA ASN A 30 14.02 10.51 -4.16
C ASN A 30 14.35 11.83 -3.44
N ALA A 31 14.45 11.81 -2.10
CA ALA A 31 14.73 12.98 -1.28
C ALA A 31 13.78 14.18 -1.52
N CYS A 32 12.52 13.89 -1.88
CA CYS A 32 11.53 14.92 -2.20
C CYS A 32 10.95 15.62 -0.97
N GLY A 33 11.17 15.09 0.23
CA GLY A 33 10.60 15.62 1.46
C GLY A 33 9.41 14.81 1.97
N CYS A 34 8.82 15.28 3.08
CA CYS A 34 7.66 14.65 3.71
C CYS A 34 6.39 15.48 3.43
N PRO A 35 5.35 14.90 2.82
CA PRO A 35 4.10 15.61 2.58
C PRO A 35 3.35 15.85 3.91
N PRO A 36 2.51 16.87 3.99
CA PRO A 36 1.66 17.14 5.16
C PRO A 36 0.46 16.15 5.22
N THR A 37 0.74 14.86 5.10
CA THR A 37 -0.29 13.82 4.94
C THR A 37 -1.25 13.76 6.12
N MET A 38 -0.75 13.95 7.35
CA MET A 38 -1.61 13.94 8.54
C MET A 38 -2.64 15.07 8.48
N GLU A 39 -2.21 16.28 8.08
CA GLU A 39 -3.12 17.40 7.88
C GLU A 39 -4.12 17.14 6.74
N ILE A 40 -3.67 16.57 5.62
CA ILE A 40 -4.53 16.22 4.48
C ILE A 40 -5.64 15.26 4.94
N VAL A 41 -5.29 14.20 5.69
CA VAL A 41 -6.26 13.24 6.25
C VAL A 41 -7.21 13.92 7.25
N HIS A 42 -6.69 14.74 8.16
CA HIS A 42 -7.50 15.43 9.18
C HIS A 42 -8.46 16.48 8.56
N ARG A 43 -8.14 17.01 7.39
CA ARG A 43 -9.07 17.86 6.61
C ARG A 43 -10.20 17.06 5.95
N GLY A 44 -10.18 15.73 6.04
CA GLY A 44 -11.18 14.84 5.43
C GLY A 44 -10.99 14.65 3.93
N ILE A 45 -9.81 14.92 3.40
CA ILE A 45 -9.46 14.64 2.01
C ILE A 45 -9.25 13.12 1.88
N LEU A 46 -9.91 12.50 0.91
CA LEU A 46 -9.77 11.05 0.68
C LEU A 46 -8.34 10.74 0.28
N THR A 47 -7.65 10.03 1.16
CA THR A 47 -6.23 9.72 1.02
C THR A 47 -6.01 8.22 1.08
N GLY A 48 -5.25 7.70 0.15
CA GLY A 48 -4.77 6.32 0.10
C GLY A 48 -3.27 6.22 0.32
N LEU A 49 -2.80 4.99 0.49
CA LEU A 49 -1.39 4.63 0.58
C LEU A 49 -0.97 3.90 -0.69
N GLY A 50 0.17 4.27 -1.25
CA GLY A 50 0.74 3.66 -2.45
C GLY A 50 2.23 3.37 -2.29
N THR A 51 2.80 2.69 -3.27
CA THR A 51 4.19 2.26 -3.30
C THR A 51 5.04 3.03 -4.32
N ASP A 52 4.38 3.60 -5.35
CA ASP A 52 5.09 4.10 -6.53
C ASP A 52 6.00 3.01 -7.13
N GLY A 53 7.15 3.33 -7.67
CA GLY A 53 8.10 2.37 -8.23
C GLY A 53 9.12 1.79 -7.24
N TYR A 54 8.96 2.03 -5.95
CA TYR A 54 9.96 1.68 -4.94
C TYR A 54 9.82 0.25 -4.39
N THR A 55 8.59 -0.18 -4.14
CA THR A 55 8.31 -1.52 -3.62
C THR A 55 6.99 -2.04 -4.20
N HIS A 56 6.78 -3.36 -4.10
CA HIS A 56 5.48 -3.98 -4.37
C HIS A 56 4.81 -4.47 -3.08
N ASP A 57 5.43 -4.20 -1.93
CA ASP A 57 4.96 -4.65 -0.62
C ASP A 57 4.24 -3.52 0.12
N MET A 58 2.90 -3.59 0.13
CA MET A 58 2.08 -2.62 0.85
C MET A 58 2.27 -2.66 2.37
N THR A 59 2.76 -3.77 2.94
CA THR A 59 3.08 -3.83 4.37
C THR A 59 4.36 -3.06 4.68
N GLU A 60 5.28 -2.99 3.74
CA GLU A 60 6.46 -2.13 3.82
C GLU A 60 6.06 -0.66 3.78
N SER A 61 5.26 -0.23 2.79
CA SER A 61 4.73 1.13 2.71
C SER A 61 3.94 1.53 3.96
N PHE A 62 3.17 0.61 4.52
CA PHE A 62 2.46 0.82 5.78
C PHE A 62 3.40 1.13 6.93
N LYS A 63 4.46 0.35 7.09
CA LYS A 63 5.49 0.57 8.13
C LYS A 63 6.25 1.87 7.89
N VAL A 64 6.71 2.11 6.67
CA VAL A 64 7.49 3.31 6.33
C VAL A 64 6.66 4.57 6.52
N ALA A 65 5.39 4.61 6.11
CA ALA A 65 4.51 5.74 6.36
C ALA A 65 4.38 6.04 7.86
N ASN A 66 4.16 5.01 8.68
CA ASN A 66 4.04 5.18 10.13
C ASN A 66 5.32 5.77 10.75
N VAL A 67 6.48 5.22 10.39
CA VAL A 67 7.77 5.67 10.95
C VAL A 67 8.17 7.05 10.43
N LEU A 68 7.95 7.32 9.15
CA LEU A 68 8.24 8.61 8.52
C LEU A 68 7.54 9.75 9.25
N HIS A 69 6.23 9.64 9.43
CA HIS A 69 5.46 10.73 10.04
C HIS A 69 5.78 10.92 11.53
N LYS A 70 6.02 9.84 12.28
CA LYS A 70 6.49 9.94 13.67
C LYS A 70 7.83 10.67 13.75
N HIS A 71 8.77 10.32 12.89
CA HIS A 71 10.10 10.94 12.85
C HIS A 71 10.01 12.41 12.41
N HIS A 72 9.26 12.70 11.34
CA HIS A 72 9.11 14.05 10.80
C HIS A 72 8.45 15.01 11.77
N LEU A 73 7.42 14.55 12.48
CA LEU A 73 6.68 15.36 13.45
C LEU A 73 7.29 15.35 14.86
N CYS A 74 8.31 14.52 15.08
CA CYS A 74 8.88 14.27 16.42
C CYS A 74 7.79 13.88 17.46
N ASP A 75 6.78 13.12 17.03
CA ASP A 75 5.65 12.70 17.84
C ASP A 75 5.42 11.18 17.73
N ALA A 76 5.62 10.46 18.82
CA ALA A 76 5.41 9.02 18.90
C ALA A 76 3.94 8.61 18.74
N ASN A 77 2.99 9.52 18.95
CA ASN A 77 1.56 9.27 18.82
C ASN A 77 1.02 9.54 17.40
N ALA A 78 1.77 10.20 16.53
CA ALA A 78 1.37 10.44 15.14
C ALA A 78 1.19 9.15 14.34
N ALA A 79 0.36 9.19 13.32
CA ALA A 79 0.20 8.15 12.29
C ALA A 79 -0.36 6.79 12.77
N TRP A 80 -0.85 6.66 14.00
CA TRP A 80 -1.47 5.42 14.49
C TRP A 80 -2.87 5.18 13.91
N GLY A 81 -3.65 6.22 13.69
CA GLY A 81 -4.99 6.15 13.08
C GLY A 81 -4.95 6.37 11.59
N GLU A 82 -4.21 7.38 11.15
CA GLU A 82 -4.22 7.89 9.78
C GLU A 82 -3.62 6.88 8.78
N VAL A 83 -2.54 6.22 9.13
CA VAL A 83 -1.89 5.26 8.21
C VAL A 83 -2.73 4.00 8.01
N PRO A 84 -3.30 3.35 9.04
CA PRO A 84 -4.31 2.30 8.84
C PRO A 84 -5.53 2.77 8.05
N GLN A 85 -6.04 3.98 8.31
CA GLN A 85 -7.17 4.54 7.57
C GLN A 85 -6.84 4.68 6.07
N MET A 86 -5.65 5.16 5.71
CA MET A 86 -5.22 5.26 4.31
C MET A 86 -5.17 3.89 3.63
N LEU A 87 -4.56 2.88 4.27
CA LEU A 87 -4.39 1.56 3.68
C LEU A 87 -5.71 0.80 3.58
N PHE A 88 -6.43 0.66 4.69
CA PHE A 88 -7.57 -0.27 4.76
C PHE A 88 -8.89 0.36 4.33
N GLU A 89 -9.06 1.66 4.51
CA GLU A 89 -10.28 2.36 4.10
C GLU A 89 -10.08 3.23 2.86
N GLY A 90 -9.03 4.06 2.86
CA GLY A 90 -8.76 5.03 1.81
C GLY A 90 -8.57 4.35 0.46
N ASN A 91 -7.70 3.34 0.38
CA ASN A 91 -7.45 2.59 -0.84
C ASN A 91 -8.73 1.92 -1.36
N ALA A 92 -9.52 1.30 -0.48
CA ALA A 92 -10.78 0.68 -0.87
C ALA A 92 -11.80 1.71 -1.39
N LYS A 93 -11.93 2.86 -0.72
CA LYS A 93 -12.83 3.96 -1.16
C LYS A 93 -12.40 4.52 -2.51
N ILE A 94 -11.09 4.70 -2.73
CA ILE A 94 -10.54 5.15 -4.03
C ILE A 94 -10.86 4.12 -5.12
N ALA A 95 -10.54 2.85 -4.90
CA ALA A 95 -10.77 1.78 -5.87
C ALA A 95 -12.26 1.63 -6.21
N ASN A 96 -13.15 1.74 -5.23
CA ASN A 96 -14.61 1.63 -5.43
C ASN A 96 -15.22 2.77 -6.28
N ARG A 97 -14.47 3.84 -6.60
CA ARG A 97 -14.91 4.83 -7.59
C ARG A 97 -14.78 4.34 -9.02
N TYR A 98 -13.97 3.30 -9.26
CA TYR A 98 -13.62 2.80 -10.60
C TYR A 98 -14.13 1.38 -10.85
N PHE A 99 -14.26 0.56 -9.82
CA PHE A 99 -14.67 -0.84 -9.94
C PHE A 99 -16.16 -1.02 -9.62
N LYS A 100 -16.83 -1.89 -10.40
CA LYS A 100 -18.28 -2.14 -10.26
C LYS A 100 -18.62 -2.96 -9.02
N LYS A 101 -17.77 -3.94 -8.65
CA LYS A 101 -17.95 -4.74 -7.45
C LYS A 101 -17.30 -4.04 -6.27
N GLN A 102 -17.93 -4.12 -5.13
CA GLN A 102 -17.37 -3.57 -3.90
C GLN A 102 -16.07 -4.30 -3.53
N LEU A 103 -15.00 -3.53 -3.28
CA LEU A 103 -13.68 -3.98 -2.87
C LEU A 103 -13.42 -3.65 -1.40
N GLY A 104 -12.47 -4.36 -0.77
CA GLY A 104 -11.98 -4.07 0.58
C GLY A 104 -12.88 -4.55 1.71
N VAL A 105 -13.83 -5.44 1.43
CA VAL A 105 -14.75 -6.02 2.44
C VAL A 105 -14.99 -7.50 2.17
N LEU A 106 -15.10 -8.28 3.23
CA LEU A 106 -15.59 -9.67 3.17
C LEU A 106 -17.09 -9.68 3.37
N LYS A 107 -17.84 -9.60 2.26
CA LYS A 107 -19.29 -9.51 2.25
C LYS A 107 -19.85 -10.22 1.03
N GLU A 108 -21.03 -10.82 1.17
CA GLU A 108 -21.77 -11.40 0.04
C GLU A 108 -22.00 -10.35 -1.05
N GLY A 109 -21.71 -10.70 -2.30
CA GLY A 109 -21.82 -9.82 -3.46
C GLY A 109 -20.61 -8.91 -3.70
N ALA A 110 -19.68 -8.79 -2.76
CA ALA A 110 -18.42 -8.08 -2.96
C ALA A 110 -17.43 -8.88 -3.84
N ALA A 111 -16.36 -8.22 -4.30
CA ALA A 111 -15.25 -8.93 -4.91
C ALA A 111 -14.58 -9.83 -3.85
N ALA A 112 -14.29 -11.07 -4.24
CA ALA A 112 -13.55 -11.98 -3.37
C ALA A 112 -12.04 -11.77 -3.56
N ASP A 113 -11.56 -10.64 -3.03
CA ASP A 113 -10.14 -10.29 -2.98
C ASP A 113 -9.64 -10.58 -1.57
N VAL A 114 -8.82 -11.61 -1.43
CA VAL A 114 -8.39 -12.14 -0.14
C VAL A 114 -6.93 -12.53 -0.19
N ILE A 115 -6.18 -12.18 0.84
CA ILE A 115 -4.87 -12.77 1.12
C ILE A 115 -4.96 -13.64 2.37
N VAL A 116 -4.20 -14.72 2.39
CA VAL A 116 -4.00 -15.57 3.58
C VAL A 116 -2.55 -15.44 3.99
N THR A 117 -2.31 -15.21 5.27
CA THR A 117 -0.97 -15.09 5.83
C THR A 117 -0.67 -16.25 6.78
N ASP A 118 0.60 -16.63 6.92
CA ASP A 118 1.07 -17.59 7.91
C ASP A 118 1.62 -16.91 9.18
N TYR A 119 1.27 -15.66 9.38
CA TYR A 119 1.64 -14.93 10.58
C TYR A 119 1.04 -15.56 11.83
N ILE A 120 1.91 -15.88 12.80
CA ILE A 120 1.52 -16.41 14.11
C ILE A 120 1.77 -15.32 15.15
N PRO A 121 0.71 -14.73 15.74
CA PRO A 121 0.88 -13.70 16.75
C PRO A 121 1.45 -14.30 18.04
N LEU A 122 2.44 -13.62 18.63
CA LEU A 122 3.02 -13.99 19.94
C LEU A 122 2.17 -13.57 21.13
N THR A 123 1.22 -12.66 20.90
CA THR A 123 0.26 -12.15 21.87
C THR A 123 -1.15 -12.30 21.32
N PRO A 124 -2.21 -12.33 22.16
CA PRO A 124 -3.58 -12.35 21.69
C PRO A 124 -3.82 -11.19 20.70
N MET A 125 -4.47 -11.49 19.58
CA MET A 125 -4.78 -10.52 18.54
C MET A 125 -6.29 -10.27 18.47
N ASP A 126 -6.68 -9.01 18.51
CA ASP A 126 -8.07 -8.57 18.39
C ASP A 126 -8.19 -7.25 17.59
N ALA A 127 -9.39 -6.70 17.48
CA ALA A 127 -9.65 -5.49 16.73
C ALA A 127 -8.90 -4.26 17.26
N SER A 128 -8.50 -4.25 18.53
CA SER A 128 -7.81 -3.10 19.14
C SER A 128 -6.31 -3.07 18.83
N ASN A 129 -5.70 -4.20 18.50
CA ASN A 129 -4.26 -4.32 18.31
C ASN A 129 -3.83 -4.92 16.97
N VAL A 130 -4.75 -5.33 16.10
CA VAL A 130 -4.45 -5.94 14.80
C VAL A 130 -3.54 -5.05 13.94
N ASN A 131 -3.72 -3.74 13.96
CA ASN A 131 -2.86 -2.80 13.23
C ASN A 131 -1.41 -2.84 13.71
N GLY A 132 -1.20 -3.03 15.01
CA GLY A 132 0.13 -3.23 15.59
C GLY A 132 0.76 -4.55 15.16
N HIS A 133 -0.02 -5.64 15.11
CA HIS A 133 0.46 -6.92 14.61
C HIS A 133 0.89 -6.83 13.13
N ILE A 134 0.11 -6.13 12.30
CA ILE A 134 0.47 -5.91 10.89
C ILE A 134 1.74 -5.05 10.81
N LEU A 135 1.79 -3.93 11.55
CA LEU A 135 2.91 -2.98 11.51
C LEU A 135 4.24 -3.59 11.95
N PHE A 136 4.23 -4.38 13.03
CA PHE A 136 5.46 -4.87 13.64
C PHE A 136 5.79 -6.33 13.31
N GLY A 137 4.78 -7.13 12.95
CA GLY A 137 4.95 -8.57 12.80
C GLY A 137 4.78 -9.11 11.39
N MET A 138 4.03 -8.42 10.51
CA MET A 138 3.78 -8.91 9.17
C MET A 138 4.69 -8.22 8.13
N THR A 139 4.97 -8.95 7.07
CA THR A 139 5.63 -8.48 5.84
C THR A 139 4.91 -9.10 4.65
N GLY A 140 5.14 -8.64 3.42
CA GLY A 140 4.59 -9.26 2.23
C GLY A 140 4.96 -10.75 2.10
N ARG A 141 6.10 -11.15 2.67
CA ARG A 141 6.51 -12.57 2.73
C ARG A 141 5.61 -13.46 3.59
N SER A 142 4.84 -12.87 4.50
CA SER A 142 3.84 -13.60 5.30
C SER A 142 2.64 -14.06 4.47
N VAL A 143 2.44 -13.52 3.26
CA VAL A 143 1.34 -13.91 2.39
C VAL A 143 1.65 -15.27 1.76
N VAL A 144 0.78 -16.25 1.99
CA VAL A 144 0.91 -17.61 1.44
C VAL A 144 -0.09 -17.91 0.33
N THR A 145 -1.22 -17.19 0.30
CA THR A 145 -2.25 -17.36 -0.74
C THR A 145 -2.81 -16.01 -1.12
N THR A 146 -3.04 -15.80 -2.42
CA THR A 146 -3.67 -14.60 -2.97
C THR A 146 -4.84 -14.99 -3.85
N VAL A 147 -6.01 -14.44 -3.56
CA VAL A 147 -7.23 -14.59 -4.36
C VAL A 147 -7.64 -13.22 -4.85
N CYS A 148 -7.95 -13.10 -6.14
CA CYS A 148 -8.44 -11.87 -6.74
C CYS A 148 -9.73 -12.15 -7.52
N ASN A 149 -10.79 -11.44 -7.18
CA ASN A 149 -12.14 -11.62 -7.73
C ASN A 149 -12.60 -13.11 -7.77
N GLY A 150 -12.26 -13.85 -6.72
CA GLY A 150 -12.58 -15.28 -6.57
C GLY A 150 -11.62 -16.24 -7.30
N LYS A 151 -10.63 -15.74 -8.04
CA LYS A 151 -9.63 -16.57 -8.71
C LYS A 151 -8.36 -16.65 -7.86
N VAL A 152 -7.91 -17.86 -7.56
CA VAL A 152 -6.63 -18.08 -6.87
C VAL A 152 -5.49 -17.76 -7.83
N LEU A 153 -4.67 -16.77 -7.47
CA LEU A 153 -3.50 -16.35 -8.25
C LEU A 153 -2.20 -16.96 -7.70
N MET A 154 -2.14 -17.14 -6.40
CA MET A 154 -1.02 -17.78 -5.69
C MET A 154 -1.57 -18.68 -4.59
N LYS A 155 -1.00 -19.86 -4.41
CA LYS A 155 -1.34 -20.80 -3.34
C LYS A 155 -0.07 -21.42 -2.78
N ASN A 156 0.08 -21.38 -1.45
CA ASN A 156 1.30 -21.86 -0.76
C ASN A 156 2.59 -21.26 -1.35
N ARG A 157 2.55 -19.98 -1.72
CA ARG A 157 3.65 -19.22 -2.37
C ARG A 157 4.00 -19.67 -3.79
N GLU A 158 3.18 -20.51 -4.41
CA GLU A 158 3.34 -20.92 -5.81
C GLU A 158 2.30 -20.21 -6.69
N LEU A 159 2.73 -19.64 -7.81
CA LEU A 159 1.85 -18.98 -8.77
C LEU A 159 0.97 -20.01 -9.48
N VAL A 160 -0.33 -19.72 -9.60
CA VAL A 160 -1.29 -20.59 -10.26
C VAL A 160 -1.45 -20.19 -11.71
N GLY A 161 -1.13 -21.11 -12.60
CA GLY A 161 -1.29 -20.93 -14.05
C GLY A 161 -0.22 -20.07 -14.72
N LEU A 162 0.87 -19.80 -14.04
CA LEU A 162 2.06 -19.14 -14.58
C LEU A 162 3.29 -20.02 -14.35
N ASP A 163 4.16 -20.08 -15.35
CA ASP A 163 5.48 -20.72 -15.25
C ASP A 163 6.48 -19.62 -14.82
N GLU A 164 6.71 -19.54 -13.51
CA GLU A 164 7.55 -18.50 -12.92
C GLU A 164 9.01 -18.63 -13.38
N GLU A 165 9.54 -19.83 -13.49
CA GLU A 165 10.92 -20.08 -13.93
C GLU A 165 11.13 -19.60 -15.37
N LYS A 166 10.19 -19.92 -16.25
CA LYS A 166 10.21 -19.47 -17.65
C LYS A 166 10.12 -17.95 -17.75
N ILE A 167 9.20 -17.32 -17.01
CA ILE A 167 9.03 -15.87 -17.01
C ILE A 167 10.32 -15.19 -16.51
N LEU A 168 10.91 -15.66 -15.45
CA LEU A 168 12.16 -15.12 -14.89
C LEU A 168 13.33 -15.29 -15.87
N TYR A 169 13.38 -16.41 -16.58
CA TYR A 169 14.38 -16.62 -17.64
C TYR A 169 14.20 -15.59 -18.77
N GLU A 170 12.99 -15.46 -19.31
CA GLU A 170 12.70 -14.54 -20.40
C GLU A 170 12.98 -13.08 -20.02
N VAL A 171 12.59 -12.66 -18.80
CA VAL A 171 12.87 -11.31 -18.29
C VAL A 171 14.38 -11.05 -18.21
N ARG A 172 15.17 -12.03 -17.73
CA ARG A 172 16.64 -11.89 -17.67
C ARG A 172 17.28 -11.75 -19.05
N GLU A 173 16.80 -12.48 -20.05
CA GLU A 173 17.30 -12.36 -21.41
C GLU A 173 16.96 -10.99 -22.04
N GLU A 174 15.75 -10.48 -21.83
CA GLU A 174 15.38 -9.14 -22.30
C GLU A 174 16.16 -8.03 -21.56
N ALA A 175 16.37 -8.18 -20.26
CA ALA A 175 17.18 -7.24 -19.47
C ALA A 175 18.65 -7.15 -19.97
N LYS A 176 19.24 -8.28 -20.40
CA LYS A 176 20.59 -8.29 -21.00
C LYS A 176 20.63 -7.50 -22.31
N LYS A 177 19.62 -7.67 -23.18
CA LYS A 177 19.52 -6.93 -24.44
C LYS A 177 19.41 -5.42 -24.19
N LEU A 178 18.55 -5.04 -23.22
CA LEU A 178 18.37 -3.64 -22.84
C LEU A 178 19.66 -3.04 -22.27
N ALA A 179 20.33 -3.75 -21.36
CA ALA A 179 21.60 -3.29 -20.79
C ALA A 179 22.68 -3.10 -21.87
N HIS A 180 22.73 -4.00 -22.86
CA HIS A 180 23.67 -3.85 -23.99
C HIS A 180 23.33 -2.62 -24.85
N SER A 181 22.05 -2.32 -25.08
CA SER A 181 21.64 -1.16 -25.88
C SER A 181 21.89 0.19 -25.19
N ILE A 182 21.97 0.21 -23.85
CA ILE A 182 22.23 1.43 -23.07
C ILE A 182 23.74 1.71 -22.97
N ASN A 183 24.58 0.66 -22.94
CA ASN A 183 26.02 0.76 -22.70
C ASN A 183 26.85 0.66 -23.98
N GLY A 184 26.26 0.43 -25.13
CA GLY A 184 26.86 0.41 -26.46
C GLY A 184 26.60 1.70 -27.21
#